data_a766bb8020eb75aa35eb79bae0ccded1
#
_entry.id   a766bb8020eb75aa35eb79bae0ccded1
#
_cell.length_a   1.000
_cell.length_b   1.000
_cell.length_c   1.000
_cell.angle_alpha   90.00
_cell.angle_beta   90.00
_cell.angle_gamma   90.00
#
_symmetry.space_group_name_H-M   'P 1'
#
loop_
_entity.id
_entity.type
_entity.pdbx_description
1 polymer ?
#
loop_
_entity_poly.entity_id
_entity_poly.type
_entity_poly.pdbx_seq_one_letter_code
_entity_poly.pdbx_strand_id
1 'polypeptide(L)'
;FGKLTGFEERVYARVLPMDASLDACHAVGLKACHIIAMQGPFSEEINLAMLHTVSASWLVTKDGGEPGGFDAKVSAARKANVRLVVIGRPAQKDGVSFSEAIELLCTRFGCSRKPHVDILGIGPGNREAMTEEVRQSMKRADCLIGAKRMLEAVASSGQCVHDAIASRDIADFILTHSEYQRFAVVMSGDVGFFSGTKKLLPLLDSCEVNVLPGLSSLVYLCARLKTSYEDVFVTSVHGRQHNIVPDVRSHDRVFVLVGGENGMQELCRSLVDAGLGNVQVSVGERLSYPDEKITQDT
;
A
#
# COMPACT_ATOMS: atom_id res chain seq x y z
N PHE A 1 -13.64 23.69 -38.93
CA PHE A 1 -13.39 23.90 -40.35
C PHE A 1 -14.44 24.79 -41.01
N GLY A 2 -15.74 24.60 -40.78
CA GLY A 2 -16.85 25.32 -41.43
C GLY A 2 -16.80 26.88 -41.40
N LYS A 3 -15.82 27.49 -40.76
CA LYS A 3 -15.56 28.94 -40.77
C LYS A 3 -14.43 29.35 -41.73
N LEU A 4 -13.74 28.41 -42.38
CA LEU A 4 -12.67 28.68 -43.31
C LEU A 4 -13.21 28.59 -44.73
N THR A 5 -13.23 29.68 -45.49
CA THR A 5 -13.71 29.71 -46.86
C THR A 5 -12.84 28.86 -47.79
N GLY A 6 -13.46 27.98 -48.62
CA GLY A 6 -12.76 27.13 -49.57
C GLY A 6 -11.85 26.09 -48.95
N PHE A 7 -12.18 25.60 -47.73
CA PHE A 7 -11.39 24.60 -47.05
C PHE A 7 -11.53 23.21 -47.67
N GLU A 8 -12.63 22.93 -48.37
CA GLU A 8 -12.93 21.65 -48.97
C GLU A 8 -11.91 21.14 -49.97
N GLU A 9 -11.20 22.06 -50.62
CA GLU A 9 -10.14 21.75 -51.58
C GLU A 9 -8.71 21.90 -51.06
N ARG A 10 -8.55 22.43 -49.85
CA ARG A 10 -7.24 22.77 -49.27
C ARG A 10 -6.92 22.01 -47.99
N VAL A 11 -7.92 21.39 -47.33
CA VAL A 11 -7.74 20.72 -46.08
C VAL A 11 -7.80 19.21 -46.25
N TYR A 12 -6.79 18.52 -45.72
CA TYR A 12 -6.82 17.07 -45.53
C TYR A 12 -7.10 16.76 -44.05
N ALA A 13 -8.21 16.08 -43.79
CA ALA A 13 -8.60 15.68 -42.43
C ALA A 13 -8.08 14.28 -42.11
N ARG A 14 -7.22 14.17 -41.13
CA ARG A 14 -6.82 12.88 -40.56
C ARG A 14 -7.70 12.53 -39.36
N VAL A 15 -8.46 11.48 -39.49
CA VAL A 15 -9.50 11.08 -38.53
C VAL A 15 -9.40 9.60 -38.19
N LEU A 16 -10.05 9.19 -37.10
CA LEU A 16 -10.20 7.78 -36.81
C LEU A 16 -11.09 7.08 -37.83
N PRO A 17 -10.83 5.81 -38.17
CA PRO A 17 -11.65 5.04 -39.12
C PRO A 17 -12.96 4.55 -38.46
N MET A 18 -13.78 5.50 -38.05
CA MET A 18 -15.06 5.28 -37.37
C MET A 18 -16.16 6.08 -38.11
N ASP A 19 -17.37 5.52 -38.21
CA ASP A 19 -18.47 6.13 -38.91
C ASP A 19 -18.74 7.58 -38.46
N ALA A 20 -18.79 7.81 -37.16
CA ALA A 20 -18.98 9.15 -36.60
C ALA A 20 -17.92 10.17 -37.06
N SER A 21 -16.67 9.74 -37.28
CA SER A 21 -15.59 10.62 -37.74
C SER A 21 -15.73 10.91 -39.25
N LEU A 22 -16.12 9.92 -40.02
CA LEU A 22 -16.35 10.05 -41.46
C LEU A 22 -17.60 10.90 -41.72
N ASP A 23 -18.67 10.66 -41.00
CA ASP A 23 -19.91 11.45 -41.09
C ASP A 23 -19.67 12.93 -40.77
N ALA A 24 -18.85 13.19 -39.74
CA ALA A 24 -18.47 14.56 -39.39
C ALA A 24 -17.64 15.25 -40.50
N CYS A 25 -16.82 14.53 -41.25
CA CYS A 25 -16.10 15.05 -42.40
C CYS A 25 -17.06 15.32 -43.58
N HIS A 26 -17.98 14.40 -43.86
CA HIS A 26 -18.96 14.56 -44.92
C HIS A 26 -19.95 15.71 -44.62
N ALA A 27 -20.39 15.83 -43.37
CA ALA A 27 -21.32 16.89 -42.95
C ALA A 27 -20.75 18.32 -43.15
N VAL A 28 -19.41 18.46 -43.15
CA VAL A 28 -18.75 19.75 -43.48
C VAL A 28 -18.35 19.87 -44.93
N GLY A 29 -18.67 18.91 -45.81
CA GLY A 29 -18.46 18.96 -47.25
C GLY A 29 -17.06 18.49 -47.71
N LEU A 30 -16.26 17.82 -46.87
CA LEU A 30 -14.99 17.25 -47.29
C LEU A 30 -15.20 16.09 -48.27
N LYS A 31 -14.47 16.14 -49.39
CA LYS A 31 -14.44 15.05 -50.36
C LYS A 31 -13.67 13.84 -49.86
N ALA A 32 -13.99 12.64 -50.27
CA ALA A 32 -13.33 11.41 -49.83
C ALA A 32 -11.80 11.42 -50.04
N CYS A 33 -11.33 12.03 -51.16
CA CYS A 33 -9.92 12.17 -51.45
C CYS A 33 -9.15 13.09 -50.45
N HIS A 34 -9.87 13.86 -49.63
CA HIS A 34 -9.31 14.74 -48.60
C HIS A 34 -9.46 14.16 -47.18
N ILE A 35 -9.92 12.90 -47.04
CA ILE A 35 -10.08 12.24 -45.77
C ILE A 35 -9.05 11.12 -45.66
N ILE A 36 -8.23 11.17 -44.59
CA ILE A 36 -7.25 10.14 -44.23
C ILE A 36 -7.77 9.45 -42.98
N ALA A 37 -8.45 8.31 -43.16
CA ALA A 37 -9.03 7.54 -42.05
C ALA A 37 -8.03 6.50 -41.53
N MET A 38 -7.32 6.81 -40.45
CA MET A 38 -6.29 5.94 -39.86
C MET A 38 -6.22 6.09 -38.35
N GLN A 39 -5.85 5.00 -37.66
CA GLN A 39 -5.67 4.97 -36.21
C GLN A 39 -4.18 5.08 -35.83
N GLY A 40 -3.84 6.12 -35.07
CA GLY A 40 -2.49 6.33 -34.52
C GLY A 40 -2.25 5.56 -33.19
N PRO A 41 -1.11 5.82 -32.53
CA PRO A 41 -0.11 6.82 -32.86
C PRO A 41 0.75 6.44 -34.07
N PHE A 42 1.31 7.43 -34.78
CA PHE A 42 2.14 7.23 -35.95
C PHE A 42 3.59 7.64 -35.69
N SER A 43 4.53 6.91 -36.29
CA SER A 43 5.94 7.29 -36.25
C SER A 43 6.22 8.63 -36.99
N GLU A 44 7.40 9.17 -36.81
CA GLU A 44 7.84 10.39 -37.52
C GLU A 44 7.81 10.17 -39.02
N GLU A 45 8.29 9.01 -39.50
CA GLU A 45 8.39 8.69 -40.94
C GLU A 45 7.01 8.68 -41.60
N ILE A 46 6.00 8.07 -40.95
CA ILE A 46 4.65 8.07 -41.49
C ILE A 46 4.06 9.48 -41.49
N ASN A 47 4.26 10.27 -40.45
CA ASN A 47 3.81 11.65 -40.42
C ASN A 47 4.49 12.47 -41.52
N LEU A 48 5.79 12.29 -41.75
CA LEU A 48 6.58 12.96 -42.78
C LEU A 48 6.08 12.59 -44.19
N ALA A 49 5.89 11.30 -44.46
CA ALA A 49 5.36 10.81 -45.71
C ALA A 49 3.98 11.40 -46.07
N MET A 50 3.07 11.43 -45.06
CA MET A 50 1.74 12.04 -45.24
C MET A 50 1.84 13.54 -45.62
N LEU A 51 2.69 14.31 -44.91
CA LEU A 51 2.86 15.73 -45.18
C LEU A 51 3.37 16.00 -46.62
N HIS A 52 4.31 15.17 -47.08
CA HIS A 52 4.84 15.25 -48.44
C HIS A 52 3.79 14.84 -49.48
N THR A 53 3.03 13.75 -49.24
CA THR A 53 2.03 13.25 -50.19
C THR A 53 0.96 14.27 -50.49
N VAL A 54 0.54 15.05 -49.50
CA VAL A 54 -0.50 16.08 -49.66
C VAL A 54 0.11 17.48 -49.92
N SER A 55 1.43 17.60 -50.08
CA SER A 55 2.14 18.85 -50.23
C SER A 55 1.73 19.90 -49.18
N ALA A 56 1.68 19.47 -47.90
CA ALA A 56 1.18 20.28 -46.82
C ALA A 56 2.04 21.53 -46.58
N SER A 57 1.42 22.71 -46.52
CA SER A 57 2.07 23.96 -46.08
C SER A 57 1.88 24.21 -44.57
N TRP A 58 0.85 23.61 -43.97
CA TRP A 58 0.49 23.75 -42.57
C TRP A 58 0.08 22.40 -41.97
N LEU A 59 0.54 22.14 -40.76
CA LEU A 59 0.03 21.05 -39.91
C LEU A 59 -0.69 21.63 -38.71
N VAL A 60 -1.97 21.30 -38.53
CA VAL A 60 -2.74 21.65 -37.35
C VAL A 60 -2.88 20.41 -36.49
N THR A 61 -2.45 20.47 -35.26
CA THR A 61 -2.53 19.33 -34.31
C THR A 61 -2.90 19.79 -32.92
N LYS A 62 -3.47 18.85 -32.11
CA LYS A 62 -3.68 19.09 -30.69
C LYS A 62 -2.41 18.73 -29.92
N ASP A 63 -2.18 19.42 -28.80
CA ASP A 63 -1.24 18.96 -27.79
C ASP A 63 -1.84 17.75 -27.07
N GLY A 64 -1.58 16.55 -27.60
CA GLY A 64 -2.07 15.29 -27.06
C GLY A 64 -1.07 14.59 -26.13
N GLY A 65 0.11 15.18 -25.91
CA GLY A 65 1.22 14.58 -25.17
C GLY A 65 1.80 13.33 -25.86
N GLU A 66 2.63 12.60 -25.14
CA GLU A 66 3.33 11.40 -25.62
C GLU A 66 2.36 10.31 -26.15
N PRO A 67 1.26 9.95 -25.46
CA PRO A 67 0.30 8.96 -25.98
C PRO A 67 -0.36 9.36 -27.29
N GLY A 68 -0.43 10.65 -27.60
CA GLY A 68 -0.99 11.19 -28.85
C GLY A 68 0.01 11.29 -30.01
N GLY A 69 1.25 10.87 -29.82
CA GLY A 69 2.33 10.99 -30.80
C GLY A 69 2.64 12.43 -31.17
N PHE A 70 2.59 13.35 -30.20
CA PHE A 70 2.79 14.79 -30.46
C PHE A 70 4.19 15.09 -30.95
N ASP A 71 5.23 14.54 -30.30
CA ASP A 71 6.63 14.79 -30.63
C ASP A 71 7.00 14.31 -32.07
N ALA A 72 6.47 13.14 -32.46
CA ALA A 72 6.64 12.61 -33.80
C ALA A 72 6.03 13.55 -34.89
N LYS A 73 4.90 14.19 -34.58
CA LYS A 73 4.27 15.17 -35.49
C LYS A 73 5.09 16.47 -35.61
N VAL A 74 5.60 16.94 -34.45
CA VAL A 74 6.46 18.16 -34.42
C VAL A 74 7.73 17.93 -35.18
N SER A 75 8.39 16.79 -34.98
CA SER A 75 9.62 16.42 -35.68
C SER A 75 9.39 16.29 -37.19
N ALA A 76 8.33 15.61 -37.63
CA ALA A 76 7.95 15.48 -39.03
C ALA A 76 7.66 16.84 -39.69
N ALA A 77 6.93 17.73 -39.01
CA ALA A 77 6.65 19.08 -39.52
C ALA A 77 7.92 19.89 -39.71
N ARG A 78 8.87 19.81 -38.79
CA ARG A 78 10.19 20.47 -38.91
C ARG A 78 10.98 19.93 -40.12
N LYS A 79 11.06 18.61 -40.29
CA LYS A 79 11.78 17.97 -41.40
C LYS A 79 11.15 18.27 -42.74
N ALA A 80 9.82 18.36 -42.80
CA ALA A 80 9.09 18.73 -44.01
C ALA A 80 9.09 20.24 -44.29
N ASN A 81 9.64 21.07 -43.41
CA ASN A 81 9.55 22.53 -43.46
C ASN A 81 8.09 23.05 -43.52
N VAL A 82 7.21 22.38 -42.81
CA VAL A 82 5.76 22.67 -42.72
C VAL A 82 5.51 23.53 -41.48
N ARG A 83 4.70 24.59 -41.62
CA ARG A 83 4.29 25.43 -40.50
C ARG A 83 3.37 24.65 -39.56
N LEU A 84 3.66 24.72 -38.25
CA LEU A 84 2.92 24.00 -37.22
C LEU A 84 1.97 24.94 -36.44
N VAL A 85 0.70 24.55 -36.34
CA VAL A 85 -0.27 25.18 -35.44
C VAL A 85 -0.66 24.15 -34.40
N VAL A 86 -0.36 24.49 -33.16
CA VAL A 86 -0.73 23.63 -32.01
C VAL A 86 -1.96 24.20 -31.32
N ILE A 87 -3.02 23.38 -31.23
CA ILE A 87 -4.19 23.68 -30.44
C ILE A 87 -3.89 23.19 -29.02
N GLY A 88 -3.59 24.12 -28.12
CA GLY A 88 -3.36 23.84 -26.69
C GLY A 88 -4.59 23.26 -26.01
N ARG A 89 -4.38 22.64 -24.88
CA ARG A 89 -5.50 22.21 -24.03
C ARG A 89 -6.22 23.46 -23.49
N PRO A 90 -7.55 23.44 -23.41
CA PRO A 90 -8.26 24.48 -22.66
C PRO A 90 -7.69 24.55 -21.24
N ALA A 91 -7.60 25.75 -20.69
CA ALA A 91 -7.24 25.88 -19.28
C ALA A 91 -8.23 25.03 -18.46
N GLN A 92 -7.71 23.97 -17.82
CA GLN A 92 -8.52 23.22 -16.86
C GLN A 92 -8.76 24.16 -15.67
N LYS A 93 -10.01 24.25 -15.23
CA LYS A 93 -10.30 24.83 -13.91
C LYS A 93 -9.58 23.96 -12.89
N ASP A 94 -9.04 24.59 -11.85
CA ASP A 94 -8.44 23.86 -10.75
C ASP A 94 -9.44 22.82 -10.26
N GLY A 95 -9.03 21.57 -10.33
CA GLY A 95 -9.78 20.45 -9.77
C GLY A 95 -9.46 20.35 -8.28
N VAL A 96 -10.24 19.56 -7.57
CA VAL A 96 -9.93 19.15 -6.22
C VAL A 96 -9.15 17.83 -6.24
N SER A 97 -8.37 17.55 -5.21
CA SER A 97 -7.71 16.26 -5.04
C SER A 97 -8.75 15.13 -4.91
N PHE A 98 -8.31 13.88 -5.08
CA PHE A 98 -9.20 12.73 -4.93
C PHE A 98 -9.86 12.68 -3.55
N SER A 99 -9.09 12.99 -2.49
CA SER A 99 -9.58 13.03 -1.11
C SER A 99 -10.63 14.11 -0.92
N GLU A 100 -10.38 15.33 -1.39
CA GLU A 100 -11.34 16.44 -1.34
C GLU A 100 -12.62 16.14 -2.15
N ALA A 101 -12.48 15.47 -3.30
CA ALA A 101 -13.65 15.07 -4.09
C ALA A 101 -14.54 14.08 -3.33
N ILE A 102 -13.94 13.12 -2.63
CA ILE A 102 -14.67 12.18 -1.77
C ILE A 102 -15.34 12.91 -0.62
N GLU A 103 -14.65 13.81 0.07
CA GLU A 103 -15.20 14.59 1.18
C GLU A 103 -16.40 15.44 0.74
N LEU A 104 -16.29 16.11 -0.41
CA LEU A 104 -17.39 16.85 -1.02
C LEU A 104 -18.60 15.97 -1.34
N LEU A 105 -18.34 14.75 -1.88
CA LEU A 105 -19.40 13.80 -2.18
C LEU A 105 -20.05 13.28 -0.90
N CYS A 106 -19.27 12.92 0.11
CA CYS A 106 -19.79 12.47 1.41
C CYS A 106 -20.66 13.56 2.07
N THR A 107 -20.18 14.79 2.08
CA THR A 107 -20.91 15.94 2.62
C THR A 107 -22.22 16.16 1.83
N ARG A 108 -22.17 16.12 0.50
CA ARG A 108 -23.33 16.37 -0.37
C ARG A 108 -24.42 15.29 -0.25
N PHE A 109 -24.02 14.03 -0.06
CA PHE A 109 -24.95 12.90 -0.01
C PHE A 109 -25.21 12.39 1.41
N GLY A 110 -24.65 13.05 2.43
CA GLY A 110 -24.85 12.68 3.85
C GLY A 110 -24.31 11.29 4.19
N CYS A 111 -23.28 10.82 3.48
CA CYS A 111 -22.63 9.54 3.78
C CYS A 111 -21.30 9.80 4.51
N SER A 112 -20.97 8.94 5.46
CA SER A 112 -19.64 8.91 6.08
C SER A 112 -18.86 7.72 5.57
N ARG A 113 -17.60 7.93 5.21
CA ARG A 113 -16.70 6.83 4.88
C ARG A 113 -15.91 6.46 6.12
N LYS A 114 -16.09 5.22 6.56
CA LYS A 114 -15.30 4.69 7.67
C LYS A 114 -13.90 4.32 7.18
N PRO A 115 -12.83 4.72 7.87
CA PRO A 115 -11.50 4.21 7.58
C PRO A 115 -11.46 2.69 7.72
N HIS A 116 -10.78 2.01 6.80
CA HIS A 116 -10.54 0.57 6.90
C HIS A 116 -9.22 0.34 7.65
N VAL A 117 -9.26 -0.45 8.71
CA VAL A 117 -8.10 -0.70 9.57
C VAL A 117 -7.85 -2.21 9.68
N ASP A 118 -6.77 -2.68 9.11
CA ASP A 118 -6.30 -4.04 9.30
C ASP A 118 -5.32 -4.07 10.48
N ILE A 119 -5.62 -4.85 11.54
CA ILE A 119 -4.68 -5.12 12.64
C ILE A 119 -3.98 -6.43 12.34
N LEU A 120 -2.66 -6.40 12.18
CA LEU A 120 -1.88 -7.45 11.57
C LEU A 120 -0.87 -8.06 12.54
N GLY A 121 -0.97 -9.37 12.79
CA GLY A 121 0.08 -10.13 13.44
C GLY A 121 1.21 -10.43 12.45
N ILE A 122 2.37 -9.79 12.62
CA ILE A 122 3.50 -9.95 11.69
C ILE A 122 4.44 -11.11 12.05
N GLY A 123 4.06 -11.93 13.01
CA GLY A 123 4.90 -13.01 13.48
C GLY A 123 6.09 -12.53 14.32
N PRO A 124 7.07 -13.42 14.61
CA PRO A 124 8.16 -13.11 15.51
C PRO A 124 9.22 -12.16 14.93
N GLY A 125 9.19 -11.83 13.65
CA GLY A 125 10.05 -10.76 13.13
C GLY A 125 10.54 -10.91 11.68
N ASN A 126 10.53 -12.09 11.08
CA ASN A 126 10.93 -12.25 9.69
C ASN A 126 9.73 -12.23 8.74
N ARG A 127 9.95 -11.81 7.48
CA ARG A 127 8.90 -11.75 6.46
C ARG A 127 8.38 -13.14 6.04
N GLU A 128 9.17 -14.16 6.18
CA GLU A 128 8.81 -15.53 5.78
C GLU A 128 7.82 -16.17 6.76
N ALA A 129 7.82 -15.72 8.03
CA ALA A 129 6.87 -16.16 9.04
C ALA A 129 5.49 -15.47 8.97
N MET A 130 5.32 -14.50 8.06
CA MET A 130 4.04 -13.82 7.84
C MET A 130 3.13 -14.63 6.95
N THR A 131 1.83 -14.60 7.22
CA THR A 131 0.84 -15.13 6.29
C THR A 131 0.80 -14.30 5.00
N GLU A 132 0.37 -14.91 3.91
CA GLU A 132 0.22 -14.19 2.64
C GLU A 132 -0.84 -13.08 2.74
N GLU A 133 -1.90 -13.31 3.50
CA GLU A 133 -2.95 -12.34 3.72
C GLU A 133 -2.44 -11.08 4.42
N VAL A 134 -1.61 -11.24 5.46
CA VAL A 134 -0.93 -10.13 6.16
C VAL A 134 -0.04 -9.35 5.19
N ARG A 135 0.76 -10.04 4.37
CA ARG A 135 1.62 -9.38 3.37
C ARG A 135 0.83 -8.58 2.35
N GLN A 136 -0.30 -9.11 1.88
CA GLN A 136 -1.17 -8.43 0.92
C GLN A 136 -1.87 -7.22 1.55
N SER A 137 -2.34 -7.34 2.80
CA SER A 137 -2.93 -6.21 3.51
C SER A 137 -1.93 -5.07 3.67
N MET A 138 -0.69 -5.36 4.12
CA MET A 138 0.36 -4.33 4.21
C MET A 138 0.64 -3.62 2.88
N LYS A 139 0.65 -4.36 1.76
CA LYS A 139 0.87 -3.76 0.42
C LYS A 139 -0.26 -2.85 -0.03
N ARG A 140 -1.50 -3.12 0.41
CA ARG A 140 -2.70 -2.34 0.05
C ARG A 140 -2.94 -1.16 0.96
N ALA A 141 -2.25 -1.10 2.10
CA ALA A 141 -2.40 -0.02 3.06
C ALA A 141 -1.78 1.28 2.54
N ASP A 142 -2.50 2.39 2.73
CA ASP A 142 -2.01 3.73 2.45
C ASP A 142 -0.95 4.15 3.46
N CYS A 143 -1.10 3.71 4.73
CA CYS A 143 -0.14 3.96 5.80
C CYS A 143 -0.01 2.73 6.71
N LEU A 144 1.24 2.38 7.06
CA LEU A 144 1.56 1.38 8.09
C LEU A 144 1.81 2.06 9.43
N ILE A 145 1.24 1.50 10.50
CA ILE A 145 1.37 2.03 11.86
C ILE A 145 1.94 0.94 12.77
N GLY A 146 2.90 1.28 13.63
CA GLY A 146 3.46 0.34 14.58
C GLY A 146 4.77 0.83 15.19
N ALA A 147 5.42 0.01 16.01
CA ALA A 147 6.71 0.36 16.58
C ALA A 147 7.78 0.47 15.49
N LYS A 148 8.66 1.46 15.59
CA LYS A 148 9.71 1.79 14.64
C LYS A 148 10.47 0.55 14.14
N ARG A 149 10.93 -0.30 15.07
CA ARG A 149 11.66 -1.54 14.74
C ARG A 149 10.85 -2.48 13.82
N MET A 150 9.54 -2.58 14.04
CA MET A 150 8.67 -3.44 13.22
C MET A 150 8.48 -2.83 11.83
N LEU A 151 8.24 -1.53 11.76
CA LEU A 151 8.09 -0.81 10.50
C LEU A 151 9.36 -0.92 9.63
N GLU A 152 10.54 -0.74 10.22
CA GLU A 152 11.84 -0.91 9.53
C GLU A 152 12.01 -2.31 8.94
N ALA A 153 11.49 -3.34 9.61
CA ALA A 153 11.57 -4.73 9.14
C ALA A 153 10.59 -5.05 8.00
N VAL A 154 9.42 -4.40 7.95
CA VAL A 154 8.33 -4.83 7.07
C VAL A 154 7.94 -3.82 6.00
N ALA A 155 8.19 -2.52 6.18
CA ALA A 155 7.80 -1.50 5.22
C ALA A 155 8.53 -1.65 3.87
N SER A 156 7.83 -1.30 2.81
CA SER A 156 8.40 -1.22 1.47
C SER A 156 8.99 0.17 1.22
N SER A 157 9.95 0.28 0.29
CA SER A 157 10.53 1.57 -0.08
C SER A 157 9.44 2.53 -0.57
N GLY A 158 9.41 3.74 0.01
CA GLY A 158 8.44 4.78 -0.34
C GLY A 158 7.04 4.60 0.27
N GLN A 159 6.80 3.58 1.08
CA GLN A 159 5.53 3.38 1.78
C GLN A 159 5.42 4.35 2.97
N CYS A 160 4.24 4.95 3.15
CA CYS A 160 3.97 5.79 4.33
C CYS A 160 4.02 4.95 5.59
N VAL A 161 4.73 5.43 6.61
CA VAL A 161 4.83 4.77 7.92
C VAL A 161 4.62 5.79 9.04
N HIS A 162 3.96 5.36 10.11
CA HIS A 162 3.78 6.13 11.33
C HIS A 162 4.24 5.33 12.55
N ASP A 163 5.22 5.87 13.28
CA ASP A 163 5.74 5.23 14.50
C ASP A 163 4.82 5.54 15.69
N ALA A 164 4.08 4.53 16.12
CA ALA A 164 3.23 4.61 17.29
C ALA A 164 3.09 3.23 17.96
N ILE A 165 3.08 3.22 19.30
CA ILE A 165 2.97 1.99 20.11
C ILE A 165 1.72 2.05 21.00
N ALA A 166 1.42 3.21 21.60
CA ALA A 166 0.28 3.33 22.45
C ALA A 166 -1.03 3.29 21.66
N SER A 167 -1.99 2.49 22.13
CA SER A 167 -3.26 2.30 21.42
C SER A 167 -4.02 3.61 21.17
N ARG A 168 -3.89 4.59 22.06
CA ARG A 168 -4.50 5.92 21.88
C ARG A 168 -3.85 6.69 20.74
N ASP A 169 -2.52 6.73 20.70
CA ASP A 169 -1.79 7.46 19.66
C ASP A 169 -2.09 6.86 18.26
N ILE A 170 -2.20 5.52 18.19
CA ILE A 170 -2.59 4.82 16.96
C ILE A 170 -4.01 5.23 16.55
N ALA A 171 -4.97 5.18 17.47
CA ALA A 171 -6.35 5.52 17.18
C ALA A 171 -6.51 7.01 16.79
N ASP A 172 -5.87 7.91 17.52
CA ASP A 172 -5.92 9.35 17.26
C ASP A 172 -5.33 9.66 15.86
N PHE A 173 -4.23 9.00 15.48
CA PHE A 173 -3.67 9.15 14.14
C PHE A 173 -4.65 8.70 13.06
N ILE A 174 -5.24 7.50 13.20
CA ILE A 174 -6.20 6.96 12.23
C ILE A 174 -7.41 7.88 12.07
N LEU A 175 -7.94 8.42 13.18
CA LEU A 175 -9.16 9.23 13.16
C LEU A 175 -8.93 10.67 12.68
N THR A 176 -7.69 11.16 12.72
CA THR A 176 -7.37 12.56 12.33
C THR A 176 -6.81 12.67 10.90
N HIS A 177 -6.36 11.56 10.29
CA HIS A 177 -5.73 11.57 8.95
C HIS A 177 -6.69 11.02 7.89
N SER A 178 -7.69 11.83 7.54
CA SER A 178 -8.72 11.47 6.56
C SER A 178 -8.21 11.31 5.13
N GLU A 179 -7.00 11.74 4.83
CA GLU A 179 -6.32 11.54 3.55
C GLU A 179 -5.99 10.07 3.29
N TYR A 180 -5.83 9.26 4.34
CA TYR A 180 -5.65 7.82 4.23
C TYR A 180 -6.98 7.10 4.43
N GLN A 181 -7.19 6.04 3.66
CA GLN A 181 -8.42 5.25 3.72
C GLN A 181 -8.19 3.84 4.24
N ARG A 182 -6.99 3.31 4.02
CA ARG A 182 -6.59 1.98 4.45
C ARG A 182 -5.37 2.07 5.35
N PHE A 183 -5.54 1.70 6.60
CA PHE A 183 -4.46 1.62 7.57
C PHE A 183 -4.12 0.16 7.83
N ALA A 184 -2.84 -0.13 8.04
CA ALA A 184 -2.40 -1.42 8.55
C ALA A 184 -1.60 -1.21 9.83
N VAL A 185 -2.15 -1.71 10.94
CA VAL A 185 -1.50 -1.63 12.26
C VAL A 185 -0.74 -2.92 12.50
N VAL A 186 0.60 -2.87 12.52
CA VAL A 186 1.45 -4.04 12.69
C VAL A 186 1.71 -4.32 14.18
N MET A 187 1.45 -5.57 14.57
CA MET A 187 1.67 -6.08 15.92
C MET A 187 2.70 -7.21 15.87
N SER A 188 3.64 -7.24 16.83
CA SER A 188 4.60 -8.33 16.95
C SER A 188 3.92 -9.64 17.35
N GLY A 189 4.33 -10.73 16.76
CA GLY A 189 3.76 -12.06 17.04
C GLY A 189 2.35 -12.22 16.49
N ASP A 190 1.46 -12.72 17.33
CA ASP A 190 0.04 -12.88 17.07
C ASP A 190 -0.78 -11.79 17.74
N VAL A 191 -1.81 -11.32 17.06
CA VAL A 191 -2.70 -10.24 17.52
C VAL A 191 -3.50 -10.59 18.78
N GLY A 192 -3.75 -11.87 19.05
CA GLY A 192 -4.43 -12.37 20.23
C GLY A 192 -3.49 -12.73 21.37
N PHE A 193 -2.16 -12.73 21.16
CA PHE A 193 -1.17 -13.22 22.12
C PHE A 193 -0.44 -12.08 22.82
N PHE A 194 -0.96 -11.62 23.95
CA PHE A 194 -0.44 -10.51 24.76
C PHE A 194 -0.16 -9.21 23.98
N SER A 195 -0.90 -8.99 22.92
CA SER A 195 -0.74 -7.83 22.05
C SER A 195 -1.53 -6.60 22.50
N GLY A 196 -1.22 -5.45 21.90
CA GLY A 196 -1.97 -4.20 22.09
C GLY A 196 -3.39 -4.21 21.50
N THR A 197 -3.74 -5.20 20.68
CA THR A 197 -5.01 -5.31 19.95
C THR A 197 -6.22 -5.17 20.87
N LYS A 198 -6.23 -5.86 22.03
CA LYS A 198 -7.32 -5.79 23.02
C LYS A 198 -7.63 -4.37 23.50
N LYS A 199 -6.60 -3.52 23.59
CA LYS A 199 -6.74 -2.11 24.01
C LYS A 199 -7.07 -1.18 22.83
N LEU A 200 -6.67 -1.56 21.63
CA LEU A 200 -6.89 -0.76 20.42
C LEU A 200 -8.31 -0.90 19.87
N LEU A 201 -8.84 -2.12 19.80
CA LEU A 201 -10.15 -2.41 19.22
C LEU A 201 -11.28 -1.48 19.71
N PRO A 202 -11.45 -1.24 21.03
CA PRO A 202 -12.53 -0.36 21.53
C PRO A 202 -12.39 1.10 21.12
N LEU A 203 -11.21 1.52 20.65
CA LEU A 203 -10.95 2.90 20.22
C LEU A 203 -11.26 3.10 18.72
N LEU A 204 -11.57 2.04 17.99
CA LEU A 204 -11.80 2.03 16.55
C LEU A 204 -13.26 1.73 16.15
N ASP A 205 -14.23 1.95 17.05
CA ASP A 205 -15.65 1.67 16.80
C ASP A 205 -16.23 2.41 15.57
N SER A 206 -15.65 3.55 15.22
CA SER A 206 -16.01 4.33 14.04
C SER A 206 -15.35 3.85 12.74
N CYS A 207 -14.46 2.86 12.81
CA CYS A 207 -13.72 2.30 11.69
C CYS A 207 -14.31 0.96 11.24
N GLU A 208 -13.96 0.53 10.04
CA GLU A 208 -14.15 -0.84 9.56
C GLU A 208 -12.88 -1.61 9.89
N VAL A 209 -12.94 -2.46 10.93
CA VAL A 209 -11.75 -3.15 11.45
C VAL A 209 -11.74 -4.61 11.05
N ASN A 210 -10.60 -5.06 10.52
CA ASN A 210 -10.28 -6.46 10.28
C ASN A 210 -9.05 -6.85 11.10
N VAL A 211 -8.99 -8.10 11.59
CA VAL A 211 -7.90 -8.59 12.45
C VAL A 211 -7.34 -9.86 11.85
N LEU A 212 -6.07 -9.81 11.45
CA LEU A 212 -5.37 -10.93 10.82
C LEU A 212 -4.35 -11.54 11.78
N PRO A 213 -4.38 -12.86 12.00
CA PRO A 213 -3.49 -13.54 12.93
C PRO A 213 -2.05 -13.58 12.43
N GLY A 214 -1.13 -13.76 13.37
CA GLY A 214 0.27 -14.00 13.10
C GLY A 214 0.81 -15.19 13.89
N LEU A 215 2.04 -15.58 13.63
CA LEU A 215 2.70 -16.65 14.35
C LEU A 215 3.20 -16.14 15.71
N SER A 216 2.66 -16.68 16.81
CA SER A 216 3.09 -16.29 18.16
C SER A 216 4.49 -16.84 18.49
N SER A 217 5.18 -16.17 19.42
CA SER A 217 6.48 -16.65 19.94
C SER A 217 6.35 -18.00 20.65
N LEU A 218 5.23 -18.30 21.29
CA LEU A 218 4.96 -19.61 21.87
C LEU A 218 4.99 -20.72 20.81
N VAL A 219 4.19 -20.57 19.75
CA VAL A 219 4.09 -21.58 18.70
C VAL A 219 5.43 -21.76 18.00
N TYR A 220 6.12 -20.65 17.70
CA TYR A 220 7.43 -20.67 17.08
C TYR A 220 8.47 -21.38 17.95
N LEU A 221 8.57 -21.01 19.23
CA LEU A 221 9.54 -21.62 20.16
C LEU A 221 9.27 -23.12 20.36
N CYS A 222 8.02 -23.51 20.57
CA CYS A 222 7.66 -24.92 20.74
C CYS A 222 8.03 -25.76 19.49
N ALA A 223 7.80 -25.22 18.30
CA ALA A 223 8.24 -25.86 17.06
C ALA A 223 9.76 -26.04 16.97
N ARG A 224 10.53 -25.02 17.38
CA ARG A 224 12.02 -25.09 17.42
C ARG A 224 12.52 -26.07 18.47
N LEU A 225 11.81 -26.20 19.60
CA LEU A 225 12.09 -27.19 20.66
C LEU A 225 11.54 -28.60 20.34
N LYS A 226 10.80 -28.77 19.23
CA LYS A 226 10.15 -30.02 18.83
C LYS A 226 9.20 -30.57 19.91
N THR A 227 8.44 -29.69 20.53
CA THR A 227 7.46 -30.02 21.59
C THR A 227 6.09 -29.48 21.23
N SER A 228 5.03 -30.11 21.77
CA SER A 228 3.66 -29.57 21.67
C SER A 228 3.46 -28.41 22.65
N TYR A 229 2.40 -27.62 22.45
CA TYR A 229 2.03 -26.53 23.35
C TYR A 229 0.61 -26.66 23.91
N GLU A 230 -0.05 -27.82 23.72
CA GLU A 230 -1.45 -28.06 24.13
C GLU A 230 -1.65 -27.99 25.63
N ASP A 231 -0.65 -28.38 26.40
CA ASP A 231 -0.63 -28.44 27.85
C ASP A 231 0.28 -27.38 28.49
N VAL A 232 0.66 -26.37 27.73
CA VAL A 232 1.52 -25.27 28.22
C VAL A 232 0.66 -24.20 28.87
N PHE A 233 0.89 -23.95 30.15
CA PHE A 233 0.33 -22.77 30.81
C PHE A 233 1.04 -21.52 30.33
N VAL A 234 0.28 -20.50 29.93
CA VAL A 234 0.80 -19.32 29.27
C VAL A 234 0.64 -18.08 30.12
N THR A 235 1.74 -17.39 30.40
CA THR A 235 1.74 -16.14 31.17
C THR A 235 2.70 -15.11 30.59
N SER A 236 2.67 -13.89 31.11
CA SER A 236 3.52 -12.80 30.66
C SER A 236 3.93 -11.90 31.81
N VAL A 237 5.21 -11.61 31.87
CA VAL A 237 5.79 -10.56 32.74
C VAL A 237 6.19 -9.33 31.91
N HIS A 238 5.95 -9.33 30.61
CA HIS A 238 6.23 -8.20 29.74
C HIS A 238 5.28 -7.03 30.03
N GLY A 239 5.84 -5.93 30.57
CA GLY A 239 5.07 -4.75 30.95
C GLY A 239 4.07 -4.97 32.10
N ARG A 240 4.25 -6.03 32.90
CA ARG A 240 3.41 -6.41 34.05
C ARG A 240 4.30 -6.90 35.19
N GLN A 241 3.82 -6.66 36.43
CA GLN A 241 4.37 -7.34 37.60
C GLN A 241 3.54 -8.61 37.86
N HIS A 242 4.10 -9.77 37.62
CA HIS A 242 3.48 -11.05 37.87
C HIS A 242 4.52 -12.00 38.46
N ASN A 243 4.16 -12.63 39.59
CA ASN A 243 4.98 -13.66 40.21
C ASN A 243 4.68 -15.02 39.55
N ILE A 244 5.64 -15.57 38.84
CA ILE A 244 5.48 -16.83 38.10
C ILE A 244 5.70 -18.08 38.97
N VAL A 245 6.23 -17.94 40.19
CA VAL A 245 6.55 -19.08 41.06
C VAL A 245 5.34 -19.99 41.34
N PRO A 246 4.13 -19.47 41.63
CA PRO A 246 2.93 -20.31 41.74
C PRO A 246 2.59 -21.06 40.46
N ASP A 247 2.75 -20.39 39.28
CA ASP A 247 2.44 -21.01 38.01
C ASP A 247 3.36 -22.20 37.72
N VAL A 248 4.69 -22.03 37.93
CA VAL A 248 5.70 -23.09 37.77
C VAL A 248 5.49 -24.25 38.74
N ARG A 249 4.96 -23.98 39.95
CA ARG A 249 4.64 -25.06 40.91
C ARG A 249 3.38 -25.84 40.54
N SER A 250 2.48 -25.23 39.80
CA SER A 250 1.14 -25.79 39.53
C SER A 250 1.03 -26.45 38.16
N HIS A 251 1.97 -26.25 37.28
CA HIS A 251 1.95 -26.72 35.90
C HIS A 251 3.26 -27.35 35.47
N ASP A 252 3.18 -28.46 34.77
CA ASP A 252 4.35 -29.19 34.26
C ASP A 252 5.14 -28.40 33.25
N ARG A 253 4.47 -27.52 32.45
CA ARG A 253 5.08 -26.64 31.47
C ARG A 253 4.47 -25.24 31.52
N VAL A 254 5.33 -24.24 31.60
CA VAL A 254 4.94 -22.82 31.64
C VAL A 254 5.69 -22.05 30.59
N PHE A 255 4.98 -21.34 29.73
CA PHE A 255 5.56 -20.34 28.83
C PHE A 255 5.41 -18.96 29.45
N VAL A 256 6.52 -18.24 29.52
CA VAL A 256 6.54 -16.87 30.05
C VAL A 256 7.03 -15.91 28.97
N LEU A 257 6.21 -14.95 28.59
CA LEU A 257 6.65 -13.84 27.74
C LEU A 257 7.39 -12.83 28.59
N VAL A 258 8.70 -12.71 28.38
CA VAL A 258 9.60 -11.83 29.14
C VAL A 258 9.91 -10.58 28.33
N GLY A 259 10.10 -9.44 28.99
CA GLY A 259 10.55 -8.18 28.38
C GLY A 259 11.51 -7.42 29.30
N GLY A 260 12.21 -6.44 28.70
CA GLY A 260 13.23 -5.66 29.41
C GLY A 260 14.61 -6.30 29.40
N GLU A 261 15.65 -5.49 29.66
CA GLU A 261 17.05 -5.93 29.56
C GLU A 261 17.42 -7.01 30.62
N ASN A 262 16.83 -6.93 31.80
CA ASN A 262 17.15 -7.83 32.92
C ASN A 262 16.00 -8.81 33.26
N GLY A 263 14.93 -8.80 32.50
CA GLY A 263 13.72 -9.55 32.83
C GLY A 263 13.97 -11.05 32.99
N MET A 264 14.81 -11.65 32.16
CA MET A 264 15.16 -13.05 32.24
C MET A 264 15.99 -13.36 33.50
N GLN A 265 16.96 -12.51 33.85
CA GLN A 265 17.79 -12.69 35.03
C GLN A 265 16.98 -12.57 36.32
N GLU A 266 16.05 -11.61 36.38
CA GLU A 266 15.15 -11.44 37.53
C GLU A 266 14.23 -12.64 37.68
N LEU A 267 13.72 -13.17 36.59
CA LEU A 267 12.87 -14.36 36.54
C LEU A 267 13.62 -15.59 37.06
N CYS A 268 14.83 -15.88 36.55
CA CYS A 268 15.65 -16.99 37.00
C CYS A 268 16.00 -16.84 38.49
N ARG A 269 16.36 -15.64 38.95
CA ARG A 269 16.64 -15.40 40.35
C ARG A 269 15.43 -15.70 41.23
N SER A 270 14.24 -15.26 40.83
CA SER A 270 13.01 -15.52 41.60
C SER A 270 12.69 -17.02 41.71
N LEU A 271 12.99 -17.82 40.70
CA LEU A 271 12.84 -19.28 40.74
C LEU A 271 13.85 -19.92 41.68
N VAL A 272 15.12 -19.52 41.61
CA VAL A 272 16.17 -20.03 42.55
C VAL A 272 15.81 -19.70 43.99
N ASP A 273 15.46 -18.44 44.29
CA ASP A 273 15.04 -18.00 45.64
C ASP A 273 13.82 -18.77 46.19
N ALA A 274 12.97 -19.25 45.29
CA ALA A 274 11.80 -20.06 45.63
C ALA A 274 12.10 -21.58 45.77
N GLY A 275 13.37 -21.98 45.59
CA GLY A 275 13.82 -23.38 45.65
C GLY A 275 13.50 -24.18 44.37
N LEU A 276 13.31 -23.50 43.26
CA LEU A 276 13.02 -24.08 41.95
C LEU A 276 14.23 -24.01 41.01
N GLY A 277 15.45 -24.00 41.55
CA GLY A 277 16.70 -23.89 40.76
C GLY A 277 16.99 -25.10 39.85
N ASN A 278 16.27 -26.24 40.04
CA ASN A 278 16.45 -27.44 39.22
C ASN A 278 15.42 -27.57 38.07
N VAL A 279 14.60 -26.56 37.84
CA VAL A 279 13.66 -26.61 36.71
C VAL A 279 14.38 -26.39 35.40
N GLN A 280 14.03 -27.18 34.38
CA GLN A 280 14.59 -27.00 33.05
C GLN A 280 14.01 -25.74 32.41
N VAL A 281 14.86 -24.86 31.95
CA VAL A 281 14.50 -23.61 31.31
C VAL A 281 14.96 -23.60 29.86
N SER A 282 14.07 -23.25 28.94
CA SER A 282 14.37 -23.01 27.53
C SER A 282 14.16 -21.54 27.22
N VAL A 283 15.18 -20.85 26.76
CA VAL A 283 15.14 -19.42 26.46
C VAL A 283 15.23 -19.21 24.94
N GLY A 284 14.24 -18.55 24.37
CA GLY A 284 14.24 -18.11 22.97
C GLY A 284 14.45 -16.60 22.89
N GLU A 285 15.57 -16.18 22.31
CA GLU A 285 15.93 -14.78 22.10
C GLU A 285 15.92 -14.47 20.62
N ARG A 286 15.38 -13.31 20.25
CA ARG A 286 15.32 -12.81 18.86
C ARG A 286 14.81 -13.87 17.87
N LEU A 287 13.76 -14.56 18.28
CA LEU A 287 13.15 -15.63 17.49
C LEU A 287 12.85 -15.17 16.07
N SER A 288 13.21 -16.00 15.10
CA SER A 288 13.11 -15.79 13.65
C SER A 288 14.05 -14.73 13.03
N TYR A 289 14.81 -14.01 13.81
CA TYR A 289 15.85 -13.10 13.28
C TYR A 289 17.13 -13.88 12.92
N PRO A 290 18.03 -13.31 12.09
CA PRO A 290 19.27 -13.99 11.70
C PRO A 290 20.18 -14.36 12.88
N ASP A 291 20.08 -13.66 14.00
CA ASP A 291 20.79 -13.87 15.24
C ASP A 291 19.92 -14.55 16.33
N GLU A 292 18.94 -15.37 15.87
CA GLU A 292 18.13 -16.21 16.77
C GLU A 292 19.03 -17.08 17.67
N LYS A 293 18.71 -17.08 18.96
CA LYS A 293 19.38 -17.94 19.91
C LYS A 293 18.36 -18.69 20.75
N ILE A 294 18.53 -20.00 20.85
CA ILE A 294 17.75 -20.86 21.71
C ILE A 294 18.71 -21.60 22.63
N THR A 295 18.53 -21.39 23.92
CA THR A 295 19.38 -22.00 24.98
C THR A 295 18.50 -22.84 25.87
N GLN A 296 19.00 -23.99 26.29
CA GLN A 296 18.37 -24.88 27.27
C GLN A 296 19.36 -25.14 28.39
N ASP A 297 18.93 -24.97 29.63
CA ASP A 297 19.73 -25.19 30.82
C ASP A 297 18.82 -25.48 32.03
N THR A 298 19.41 -25.88 33.16
CA THR A 298 18.74 -26.07 34.44
C THR A 298 19.14 -25.02 35.45
#